data_9f9fcd34d18df78974f9c299b6b32cfe
#
_entry.id   9f9fcd34d18df78974f9c299b6b32cfe
#
_cell.length_a   1.000
_cell.length_b   1.000
_cell.length_c   1.000
_cell.angle_alpha   90.00
_cell.angle_beta   90.00
_cell.angle_gamma   90.00
#
_symmetry.space_group_name_H-M   'P 1'
#
loop_
_entity.id
_entity.type
_entity.pdbx_description
1 polymer ?
#
loop_
_entity_poly.entity_id
_entity_poly.type
_entity_poly.pdbx_seq_one_letter_code
_entity_poly.pdbx_strand_id
1 'polypeptide(L)'
;LDRSSAASDVYKRQSYLSQNSPKEGLNTISVDTAMNPYTWEAAQYAAGAACAGVDDVLSGQYKKVFCAVRPPGHHAHRDHSGGFCFLNNVAIGALHAIGIYGLKRVAVVDFDVHHGDGTSNILGGRDDVLILDGFQEALFPYAHIHHAPPNAIYTPFPEGTEGIALRRTMDEVWMPRLKEYKPELIMVSAGFDAHREEDQAQLLMVERDYAFLGRRLASCQSEIPECRGVVAVLEGGYNTSSLARSCAAFIHQLACSD
;
A
#
# COMPACT_ATOMS: atom_id res chain seq x y z
N LEU A 1 12.05 6.27 -18.84
CA LEU A 1 12.93 5.28 -18.19
C LEU A 1 13.01 4.05 -19.09
N ASP A 2 14.21 3.75 -19.53
CA ASP A 2 14.49 2.58 -20.37
C ASP A 2 14.10 1.30 -19.59
N ARG A 3 13.30 0.43 -20.23
CA ARG A 3 12.86 -0.85 -19.65
C ARG A 3 14.05 -1.73 -19.21
N SER A 4 15.23 -1.55 -19.79
CA SER A 4 16.45 -2.26 -19.44
C SER A 4 17.02 -1.81 -18.08
N SER A 5 16.94 -0.53 -17.73
CA SER A 5 17.44 -0.01 -16.46
C SER A 5 16.56 -0.46 -15.28
N ALA A 6 15.22 -0.42 -15.44
CA ALA A 6 14.29 -0.89 -14.42
C ALA A 6 14.43 -2.40 -14.14
N ALA A 7 14.61 -3.23 -15.17
CA ALA A 7 14.89 -4.66 -15.02
C ALA A 7 16.22 -4.91 -14.30
N SER A 8 17.26 -4.12 -14.61
CA SER A 8 18.57 -4.17 -13.95
C SER A 8 18.46 -3.87 -12.43
N ASP A 9 17.66 -2.89 -12.04
CA ASP A 9 17.51 -2.50 -10.63
C ASP A 9 16.72 -3.54 -9.84
N VAL A 10 15.66 -4.13 -10.43
CA VAL A 10 14.93 -5.25 -9.84
C VAL A 10 15.85 -6.45 -9.61
N TYR A 11 16.66 -6.82 -10.59
CA TYR A 11 17.61 -7.93 -10.47
C TYR A 11 18.66 -7.67 -9.39
N LYS A 12 19.21 -6.46 -9.31
CA LYS A 12 20.16 -6.07 -8.28
C LYS A 12 19.54 -6.16 -6.89
N ARG A 13 18.30 -5.71 -6.75
CA ARG A 13 17.58 -5.75 -5.48
C ARG A 13 17.32 -7.17 -5.00
N GLN A 14 16.79 -8.01 -5.86
CA GLN A 14 16.56 -9.43 -5.56
C GLN A 14 17.87 -10.16 -5.20
N SER A 15 18.93 -9.94 -5.97
CA SER A 15 20.25 -10.51 -5.68
C SER A 15 20.79 -10.04 -4.33
N TYR A 16 20.66 -8.75 -4.00
CA TYR A 16 21.10 -8.20 -2.74
C TYR A 16 20.37 -8.87 -1.56
N LEU A 17 19.05 -8.94 -1.58
CA LEU A 17 18.26 -9.55 -0.50
C LEU A 17 18.55 -11.04 -0.37
N SER A 18 18.62 -11.77 -1.47
CA SER A 18 18.94 -13.19 -1.46
C SER A 18 20.34 -13.48 -0.87
N GLN A 19 21.34 -12.68 -1.24
CA GLN A 19 22.72 -12.84 -0.75
C GLN A 19 22.88 -12.43 0.71
N ASN A 20 22.05 -11.50 1.20
CA ASN A 20 22.05 -11.04 2.58
C ASN A 20 21.10 -11.81 3.51
N SER A 21 20.38 -12.82 3.00
CA SER A 21 19.57 -13.70 3.83
C SER A 21 20.48 -14.56 4.70
N PRO A 22 20.41 -14.42 6.05
CA PRO A 22 21.30 -15.15 6.94
C PRO A 22 20.90 -16.63 6.99
N LYS A 23 21.86 -17.52 7.28
CA LYS A 23 21.58 -18.94 7.51
C LYS A 23 20.99 -19.19 8.91
N GLU A 24 21.34 -18.34 9.87
CA GLU A 24 20.85 -18.34 11.25
C GLU A 24 20.91 -16.93 11.84
N GLY A 25 20.12 -16.68 12.89
CA GLY A 25 20.08 -15.38 13.58
C GLY A 25 19.45 -14.28 12.74
N LEU A 26 19.94 -13.06 12.92
CA LEU A 26 19.46 -11.85 12.24
C LEU A 26 20.59 -11.16 11.49
N ASN A 27 20.30 -10.65 10.28
CA ASN A 27 21.14 -9.74 9.53
C ASN A 27 20.42 -8.40 9.37
N THR A 28 21.02 -7.32 9.89
CA THR A 28 20.49 -5.96 9.79
C THR A 28 20.71 -5.41 8.39
N ILE A 29 19.64 -5.02 7.72
CA ILE A 29 19.63 -4.46 6.36
C ILE A 29 19.57 -2.93 6.40
N SER A 30 18.82 -2.36 7.35
CA SER A 30 18.77 -0.92 7.64
C SER A 30 18.60 -0.70 9.14
N VAL A 31 18.49 0.55 9.57
CA VAL A 31 18.39 0.91 11.00
C VAL A 31 17.21 0.25 11.73
N ASP A 32 16.16 -0.08 11.01
CA ASP A 32 14.89 -0.61 11.53
C ASP A 32 14.47 -1.93 10.87
N THR A 33 15.26 -2.45 9.93
CA THR A 33 14.88 -3.59 9.10
C THR A 33 15.94 -4.68 9.16
N ALA A 34 15.58 -5.84 9.69
CA ALA A 34 16.46 -6.99 9.82
C ALA A 34 15.84 -8.26 9.20
N MET A 35 16.69 -9.10 8.62
CA MET A 35 16.32 -10.39 8.03
C MET A 35 16.67 -11.54 8.98
N ASN A 36 15.77 -12.51 9.07
CA ASN A 36 16.07 -13.86 9.53
C ASN A 36 16.19 -14.82 8.31
N PRO A 37 16.50 -16.11 8.50
CA PRO A 37 16.64 -17.07 7.38
C PRO A 37 15.41 -17.20 6.46
N TYR A 38 14.22 -16.89 6.97
CA TYR A 38 12.95 -17.04 6.24
C TYR A 38 12.41 -15.74 5.65
N THR A 39 13.01 -14.59 5.99
CA THR A 39 12.51 -13.27 5.60
C THR A 39 12.45 -13.09 4.08
N TRP A 40 13.48 -13.56 3.36
CA TRP A 40 13.52 -13.44 1.90
C TRP A 40 12.36 -14.22 1.24
N GLU A 41 12.13 -15.43 1.66
CA GLU A 41 11.04 -16.25 1.16
C GLU A 41 9.67 -15.63 1.50
N ALA A 42 9.48 -15.15 2.74
CA ALA A 42 8.26 -14.46 3.16
C ALA A 42 7.98 -13.20 2.33
N ALA A 43 9.02 -12.39 2.03
CA ALA A 43 8.88 -11.20 1.19
C ALA A 43 8.46 -11.54 -0.26
N GLN A 44 8.99 -12.65 -0.81
CA GLN A 44 8.58 -13.14 -2.13
C GLN A 44 7.11 -13.59 -2.13
N TYR A 45 6.65 -14.30 -1.10
CA TYR A 45 5.25 -14.67 -0.96
C TYR A 45 4.33 -13.45 -0.80
N ALA A 46 4.74 -12.42 -0.04
CA ALA A 46 3.96 -11.20 0.12
C ALA A 46 3.80 -10.46 -1.21
N ALA A 47 4.87 -10.27 -1.96
CA ALA A 47 4.82 -9.65 -3.29
C ALA A 47 4.05 -10.52 -4.29
N GLY A 48 4.24 -11.84 -4.24
CA GLY A 48 3.50 -12.81 -5.06
C GLY A 48 2.00 -12.81 -4.80
N ALA A 49 1.57 -12.64 -3.54
CA ALA A 49 0.16 -12.52 -3.19
C ALA A 49 -0.49 -11.26 -3.78
N ALA A 50 0.23 -10.13 -3.82
CA ALA A 50 -0.26 -8.93 -4.49
C ALA A 50 -0.47 -9.16 -5.99
N CYS A 51 0.47 -9.83 -6.67
CA CYS A 51 0.32 -10.21 -8.08
C CYS A 51 -0.85 -11.18 -8.29
N ALA A 52 -0.98 -12.22 -7.45
CA ALA A 52 -2.09 -13.17 -7.54
C ALA A 52 -3.44 -12.50 -7.32
N GLY A 53 -3.53 -11.55 -6.36
CA GLY A 53 -4.74 -10.76 -6.17
C GLY A 53 -5.09 -9.91 -7.40
N VAL A 54 -4.10 -9.36 -8.10
CA VAL A 54 -4.31 -8.69 -9.39
C VAL A 54 -4.81 -9.65 -10.44
N ASP A 55 -4.22 -10.85 -10.56
CA ASP A 55 -4.63 -11.89 -11.50
C ASP A 55 -6.09 -12.33 -11.24
N ASP A 56 -6.44 -12.54 -9.98
CA ASP A 56 -7.80 -12.91 -9.55
C ASP A 56 -8.84 -11.85 -9.93
N VAL A 57 -8.53 -10.57 -9.73
CA VAL A 57 -9.41 -9.46 -10.10
C VAL A 57 -9.51 -9.31 -11.61
N LEU A 58 -8.37 -9.33 -12.31
CA LEU A 58 -8.35 -9.05 -13.75
C LEU A 58 -8.82 -10.24 -14.61
N SER A 59 -8.78 -11.47 -14.08
CA SER A 59 -9.46 -12.62 -14.70
C SER A 59 -10.98 -12.61 -14.48
N GLY A 60 -11.47 -11.79 -13.54
CA GLY A 60 -12.89 -11.72 -13.18
C GLY A 60 -13.32 -12.78 -12.16
N GLN A 61 -12.38 -13.53 -11.55
CA GLN A 61 -12.68 -14.53 -10.53
C GLN A 61 -13.21 -13.87 -9.26
N TYR A 62 -12.60 -12.75 -8.86
CA TYR A 62 -13.04 -11.93 -7.74
C TYR A 62 -13.04 -10.45 -8.14
N LYS A 63 -13.87 -9.66 -7.49
CA LYS A 63 -13.90 -8.21 -7.68
C LYS A 63 -13.04 -7.48 -6.65
N LYS A 64 -12.82 -8.12 -5.51
CA LYS A 64 -12.15 -7.54 -4.35
C LYS A 64 -11.30 -8.61 -3.70
N VAL A 65 -10.04 -8.30 -3.43
CA VAL A 65 -9.08 -9.21 -2.80
C VAL A 65 -8.39 -8.50 -1.65
N PHE A 66 -8.20 -9.20 -0.55
CA PHE A 66 -7.37 -8.74 0.57
C PHE A 66 -6.21 -9.72 0.79
N CYS A 67 -4.99 -9.25 0.64
CA CYS A 67 -3.77 -10.00 0.85
C CYS A 67 -3.31 -9.84 2.31
N ALA A 68 -3.60 -10.81 3.17
CA ALA A 68 -3.16 -10.82 4.57
C ALA A 68 -1.71 -11.33 4.65
N VAL A 69 -0.76 -10.49 4.32
CA VAL A 69 0.65 -10.84 4.14
C VAL A 69 1.58 -10.11 5.11
N ARG A 70 2.76 -10.68 5.33
CA ARG A 70 3.94 -10.07 5.97
C ARG A 70 5.20 -10.62 5.27
N PRO A 71 6.26 -9.80 5.16
CA PRO A 71 6.43 -8.41 5.62
C PRO A 71 5.62 -7.39 4.82
N PRO A 72 5.44 -6.15 5.36
CA PRO A 72 4.84 -5.03 4.64
C PRO A 72 5.74 -4.57 3.49
N GLY A 73 5.28 -3.59 2.68
CA GLY A 73 5.99 -3.23 1.47
C GLY A 73 6.16 -1.75 1.17
N HIS A 74 5.29 -0.87 1.63
CA HIS A 74 5.17 0.49 1.11
C HIS A 74 6.39 1.40 1.35
N HIS A 75 7.29 1.04 2.29
CA HIS A 75 8.58 1.72 2.51
C HIS A 75 9.75 1.14 1.72
N ALA A 76 9.59 0.02 1.00
CA ALA A 76 10.67 -0.51 0.19
C ALA A 76 10.83 0.33 -1.09
N HIS A 77 12.01 0.94 -1.23
CA HIS A 77 12.43 1.72 -2.40
C HIS A 77 12.95 0.82 -3.52
N ARG A 78 13.30 1.42 -4.67
CA ARG A 78 13.94 0.71 -5.79
C ARG A 78 15.26 0.05 -5.39
N ASP A 79 16.02 0.67 -4.50
CA ASP A 79 17.40 0.34 -4.18
C ASP A 79 17.67 0.01 -2.71
N HIS A 80 16.74 0.29 -1.79
CA HIS A 80 16.93 -0.02 -0.37
C HIS A 80 15.65 -0.47 0.34
N SER A 81 15.83 -1.11 1.50
CA SER A 81 14.79 -1.50 2.46
C SER A 81 14.73 -0.51 3.60
N GLY A 82 13.57 -0.36 4.20
CA GLY A 82 13.33 0.45 5.39
C GLY A 82 11.93 0.21 5.93
N GLY A 83 11.62 0.67 7.14
CA GLY A 83 10.29 0.54 7.72
C GLY A 83 9.77 -0.90 7.71
N PHE A 84 10.61 -1.88 8.03
CA PHE A 84 10.31 -3.32 8.01
C PHE A 84 10.02 -3.91 6.61
N CYS A 85 10.13 -3.10 5.53
CA CYS A 85 9.77 -3.47 4.16
C CYS A 85 11.00 -3.92 3.35
N PHE A 86 10.85 -5.00 2.58
CA PHE A 86 11.90 -5.58 1.73
C PHE A 86 11.59 -5.44 0.24
N LEU A 87 10.38 -5.76 -0.16
CA LEU A 87 9.81 -5.59 -1.50
C LEU A 87 8.55 -4.76 -1.38
N ASN A 88 8.33 -3.83 -2.31
CA ASN A 88 7.12 -3.02 -2.32
C ASN A 88 5.96 -3.80 -2.96
N ASN A 89 5.17 -4.46 -2.12
CA ASN A 89 4.13 -5.38 -2.56
C ASN A 89 3.09 -4.69 -3.45
N VAL A 90 2.63 -3.50 -3.05
CA VAL A 90 1.61 -2.73 -3.79
C VAL A 90 2.16 -2.20 -5.11
N ALA A 91 3.39 -1.66 -5.12
CA ALA A 91 4.00 -1.18 -6.35
C ALA A 91 4.28 -2.33 -7.34
N ILE A 92 4.70 -3.50 -6.85
CA ILE A 92 4.88 -4.71 -7.67
C ILE A 92 3.53 -5.14 -8.28
N GLY A 93 2.44 -5.18 -7.49
CA GLY A 93 1.10 -5.49 -7.97
C GLY A 93 0.62 -4.49 -9.04
N ALA A 94 0.81 -3.19 -8.81
CA ALA A 94 0.47 -2.15 -9.78
C ALA A 94 1.24 -2.29 -11.10
N LEU A 95 2.55 -2.53 -11.02
CA LEU A 95 3.40 -2.74 -12.20
C LEU A 95 3.10 -4.05 -12.91
N HIS A 96 2.71 -5.11 -12.19
CA HIS A 96 2.21 -6.37 -12.75
C HIS A 96 0.93 -6.14 -13.56
N ALA A 97 -0.05 -5.40 -13.02
CA ALA A 97 -1.26 -5.04 -13.73
C ALA A 97 -0.99 -4.27 -15.05
N ILE A 98 -0.06 -3.32 -15.00
CA ILE A 98 0.34 -2.53 -16.16
C ILE A 98 1.11 -3.39 -17.17
N GLY A 99 2.12 -4.16 -16.69
CA GLY A 99 3.04 -4.89 -17.55
C GLY A 99 2.43 -6.13 -18.21
N ILE A 100 1.63 -6.89 -17.47
CA ILE A 100 1.06 -8.16 -17.92
C ILE A 100 -0.33 -7.96 -18.58
N TYR A 101 -1.18 -7.14 -17.97
CA TYR A 101 -2.54 -6.93 -18.45
C TYR A 101 -2.70 -5.67 -19.32
N GLY A 102 -1.67 -4.86 -19.44
CA GLY A 102 -1.66 -3.68 -20.30
C GLY A 102 -2.54 -2.54 -19.80
N LEU A 103 -2.86 -2.49 -18.49
CA LEU A 103 -3.65 -1.42 -17.91
C LEU A 103 -2.96 -0.07 -18.13
N LYS A 104 -3.78 0.96 -18.30
CA LYS A 104 -3.31 2.33 -18.57
C LYS A 104 -3.48 3.24 -17.37
N ARG A 105 -4.32 2.87 -16.42
CA ARG A 105 -4.60 3.67 -15.23
C ARG A 105 -4.79 2.76 -14.03
N VAL A 106 -3.81 2.78 -13.14
CA VAL A 106 -3.88 2.11 -11.83
C VAL A 106 -3.85 3.19 -10.74
N ALA A 107 -4.72 3.11 -9.76
CA ALA A 107 -4.62 3.94 -8.57
C ALA A 107 -4.02 3.15 -7.41
N VAL A 108 -3.19 3.80 -6.61
CA VAL A 108 -2.72 3.32 -5.31
C VAL A 108 -3.32 4.23 -4.24
N VAL A 109 -4.03 3.64 -3.28
CA VAL A 109 -4.57 4.31 -2.10
C VAL A 109 -3.83 3.78 -0.88
N ASP A 110 -3.12 4.64 -0.18
CA ASP A 110 -2.37 4.32 1.02
C ASP A 110 -3.00 5.03 2.23
N PHE A 111 -3.40 4.25 3.23
CA PHE A 111 -3.95 4.78 4.49
C PHE A 111 -3.21 4.23 5.73
N ASP A 112 -2.04 3.66 5.53
CA ASP A 112 -1.08 3.43 6.62
C ASP A 112 -0.77 4.77 7.31
N VAL A 113 -0.45 4.73 8.61
CA VAL A 113 -0.14 5.97 9.34
C VAL A 113 1.17 6.60 8.88
N HIS A 114 2.05 5.82 8.25
CA HIS A 114 3.33 6.28 7.73
C HIS A 114 3.21 6.65 6.24
N HIS A 115 3.97 7.65 5.82
CA HIS A 115 4.07 7.99 4.40
C HIS A 115 4.69 6.84 3.60
N GLY A 116 4.01 6.40 2.53
CA GLY A 116 4.48 5.37 1.60
C GLY A 116 5.60 5.87 0.67
N ASP A 117 6.74 6.25 1.25
CA ASP A 117 7.88 6.84 0.54
C ASP A 117 8.49 5.91 -0.52
N GLY A 118 8.53 4.60 -0.23
CA GLY A 118 8.94 3.58 -1.19
C GLY A 118 8.01 3.49 -2.39
N THR A 119 6.69 3.53 -2.15
CA THR A 119 5.69 3.57 -3.21
C THR A 119 5.85 4.81 -4.08
N SER A 120 6.04 5.97 -3.46
CA SER A 120 6.31 7.24 -4.15
C SER A 120 7.63 7.22 -4.92
N ASN A 121 8.68 6.59 -4.38
CA ASN A 121 9.97 6.42 -5.07
C ASN A 121 9.84 5.55 -6.33
N ILE A 122 9.03 4.48 -6.28
CA ILE A 122 8.88 3.53 -7.39
C ILE A 122 7.89 4.05 -8.45
N LEU A 123 6.77 4.60 -8.03
CA LEU A 123 5.65 4.93 -8.91
C LEU A 123 5.51 6.42 -9.20
N GLY A 124 6.25 7.27 -8.48
CA GLY A 124 6.23 8.72 -8.67
C GLY A 124 6.64 9.15 -10.08
N GLY A 125 5.92 10.11 -10.65
CA GLY A 125 6.16 10.65 -11.98
C GLY A 125 5.66 9.78 -13.14
N ARG A 126 4.93 8.70 -12.86
CA ARG A 126 4.32 7.85 -13.89
C ARG A 126 2.94 8.36 -14.29
N ASP A 127 2.68 8.47 -15.59
CA ASP A 127 1.37 8.90 -16.11
C ASP A 127 0.27 7.83 -15.98
N ASP A 128 0.68 6.56 -15.85
CA ASP A 128 -0.22 5.40 -15.75
C ASP A 128 -0.57 5.01 -14.30
N VAL A 129 -0.10 5.79 -13.31
CA VAL A 129 -0.40 5.57 -11.89
C VAL A 129 -0.86 6.87 -11.22
N LEU A 130 -1.89 6.80 -10.38
CA LEU A 130 -2.29 7.82 -9.42
C LEU A 130 -1.97 7.32 -8.01
N ILE A 131 -1.33 8.15 -7.18
CA ILE A 131 -1.04 7.85 -5.77
C ILE A 131 -1.86 8.78 -4.88
N LEU A 132 -2.62 8.20 -3.96
CA LEU A 132 -3.37 8.88 -2.91
C LEU A 132 -2.86 8.38 -1.57
N ASP A 133 -2.20 9.22 -0.80
CA ASP A 133 -1.46 8.82 0.39
C ASP A 133 -1.80 9.73 1.57
N GLY A 134 -2.33 9.14 2.65
CA GLY A 134 -2.74 9.84 3.87
C GLY A 134 -2.02 9.33 5.10
N PHE A 135 -1.19 10.17 5.70
CA PHE A 135 -0.25 9.79 6.75
C PHE A 135 -0.15 10.84 7.86
N GLN A 136 0.41 10.46 9.01
CA GLN A 136 0.71 11.40 10.09
C GLN A 136 1.93 12.27 9.76
N GLU A 137 1.81 13.58 9.96
CA GLU A 137 2.94 14.52 9.86
C GLU A 137 4.02 14.23 10.91
N ALA A 138 5.26 14.58 10.59
CA ALA A 138 6.43 14.49 11.48
C ALA A 138 6.67 13.09 12.06
N LEU A 139 6.20 12.05 11.37
CA LEU A 139 6.42 10.65 11.69
C LEU A 139 7.43 10.03 10.72
N PHE A 140 7.94 8.82 11.03
CA PHE A 140 8.73 8.05 10.08
C PHE A 140 8.02 8.00 8.70
N PRO A 141 8.72 8.04 7.57
CA PRO A 141 10.18 8.07 7.38
C PRO A 141 10.80 9.47 7.44
N TYR A 142 10.12 10.47 7.96
CA TYR A 142 10.58 11.88 8.04
C TYR A 142 10.92 12.46 6.65
N ALA A 143 10.30 11.95 5.60
CA ALA A 143 10.53 12.35 4.24
C ALA A 143 10.11 13.80 3.99
N HIS A 144 10.75 14.46 3.02
CA HIS A 144 10.35 15.80 2.59
C HIS A 144 9.04 15.75 1.80
N ILE A 145 7.91 15.76 2.52
CA ILE A 145 6.55 15.67 1.96
C ILE A 145 6.10 16.92 1.16
N HIS A 146 6.94 17.96 1.13
CA HIS A 146 6.60 19.22 0.47
C HIS A 146 6.63 19.18 -1.07
N HIS A 147 7.10 18.10 -1.66
CA HIS A 147 7.21 17.92 -3.10
C HIS A 147 6.65 16.57 -3.53
N ALA A 148 5.31 16.46 -3.52
CA ALA A 148 4.66 15.29 -4.10
C ALA A 148 4.98 15.18 -5.60
N PRO A 149 5.22 13.97 -6.13
CA PRO A 149 5.30 13.76 -7.57
C PRO A 149 4.01 14.23 -8.28
N PRO A 150 4.06 14.61 -9.56
CA PRO A 150 2.90 15.16 -10.26
C PRO A 150 1.67 14.23 -10.29
N ASN A 151 1.88 12.93 -10.12
CA ASN A 151 0.84 11.91 -10.06
C ASN A 151 0.45 11.49 -8.63
N ALA A 152 0.85 12.25 -7.60
CA ALA A 152 0.54 11.94 -6.21
C ALA A 152 -0.22 13.07 -5.51
N ILE A 153 -1.11 12.70 -4.60
CA ILE A 153 -1.79 13.60 -3.66
C ILE A 153 -1.45 13.11 -2.26
N TYR A 154 -0.67 13.90 -1.56
CA TYR A 154 -0.34 13.69 -0.16
C TYR A 154 -1.32 14.41 0.74
N THR A 155 -1.81 13.71 1.75
CA THR A 155 -2.72 14.25 2.75
C THR A 155 -2.11 14.03 4.14
N PRO A 156 -1.22 14.93 4.57
CA PRO A 156 -0.63 14.86 5.90
C PRO A 156 -1.67 15.22 6.97
N PHE A 157 -1.72 14.43 8.05
CA PHE A 157 -2.58 14.64 9.20
C PHE A 157 -1.75 15.04 10.43
N PRO A 158 -2.07 16.16 11.11
CA PRO A 158 -1.45 16.48 12.39
C PRO A 158 -1.66 15.38 13.44
N GLU A 159 -0.73 15.27 14.39
CA GLU A 159 -0.89 14.45 15.59
C GLU A 159 -2.23 14.71 16.29
N GLY A 160 -2.88 13.68 16.80
CA GLY A 160 -4.20 13.77 17.45
C GLY A 160 -5.39 13.88 16.50
N THR A 161 -5.17 13.80 15.19
CA THR A 161 -6.27 13.84 14.21
C THR A 161 -7.19 12.63 14.35
N GLU A 162 -8.48 12.89 14.46
CA GLU A 162 -9.53 11.86 14.53
C GLU A 162 -9.95 11.36 13.15
N GLY A 163 -10.54 10.15 13.10
CA GLY A 163 -10.99 9.49 11.89
C GLY A 163 -11.98 10.24 11.00
N ILE A 164 -12.65 11.28 11.54
CA ILE A 164 -13.51 12.15 10.72
C ILE A 164 -12.72 12.86 9.63
N ALA A 165 -11.45 13.24 9.88
CA ALA A 165 -10.61 13.89 8.89
C ALA A 165 -10.28 12.94 7.73
N LEU A 166 -9.91 11.69 8.03
CA LEU A 166 -9.66 10.67 7.01
C LEU A 166 -10.92 10.39 6.17
N ARG A 167 -12.09 10.28 6.81
CA ARG A 167 -13.35 10.07 6.09
C ARG A 167 -13.69 11.25 5.17
N ARG A 168 -13.45 12.49 5.60
CA ARG A 168 -13.59 13.68 4.74
C ARG A 168 -12.59 13.67 3.59
N THR A 169 -11.33 13.36 3.85
CA THR A 169 -10.32 13.21 2.79
C THR A 169 -10.76 12.20 1.75
N MET A 170 -11.26 11.04 2.18
CA MET A 170 -11.78 10.04 1.26
C MET A 170 -12.91 10.58 0.39
N ASP A 171 -13.90 11.26 0.96
CA ASP A 171 -15.07 11.75 0.22
C ASP A 171 -14.80 13.03 -0.59
N GLU A 172 -14.04 13.97 -0.03
CA GLU A 172 -13.87 15.31 -0.59
C GLU A 172 -12.63 15.46 -1.49
N VAL A 173 -11.63 14.57 -1.33
CA VAL A 173 -10.37 14.62 -2.09
C VAL A 173 -10.16 13.36 -2.93
N TRP A 174 -10.12 12.19 -2.29
CA TRP A 174 -9.71 10.96 -2.97
C TRP A 174 -10.77 10.43 -3.95
N MET A 175 -12.03 10.38 -3.55
CA MET A 175 -13.11 9.90 -4.44
C MET A 175 -13.30 10.80 -5.68
N PRO A 176 -13.30 12.14 -5.58
CA PRO A 176 -13.32 13.01 -6.76
C PRO A 176 -12.14 12.76 -7.71
N ARG A 177 -10.93 12.58 -7.17
CA ARG A 177 -9.74 12.29 -7.98
C ARG A 177 -9.77 10.92 -8.62
N LEU A 178 -10.26 9.89 -7.92
CA LEU A 178 -10.47 8.55 -8.50
C LEU A 178 -11.48 8.61 -9.65
N LYS A 179 -12.59 9.34 -9.48
CA LYS A 179 -13.60 9.52 -10.53
C LYS A 179 -13.06 10.27 -11.76
N GLU A 180 -12.22 11.27 -11.56
CA GLU A 180 -11.56 12.02 -12.64
C GLU A 180 -10.53 11.15 -13.35
N TYR A 181 -9.68 10.45 -12.59
CA TYR A 181 -8.60 9.60 -13.12
C TYR A 181 -9.12 8.33 -13.78
N LYS A 182 -10.27 7.79 -13.32
CA LYS A 182 -10.92 6.58 -13.85
C LYS A 182 -9.99 5.38 -13.87
N PRO A 183 -9.46 4.95 -12.71
CA PRO A 183 -8.57 3.79 -12.65
C PRO A 183 -9.28 2.52 -13.12
N GLU A 184 -8.53 1.66 -13.80
CA GLU A 184 -8.97 0.33 -14.20
C GLU A 184 -8.78 -0.71 -13.09
N LEU A 185 -7.90 -0.39 -12.12
CA LEU A 185 -7.62 -1.18 -10.91
C LEU A 185 -7.25 -0.23 -9.77
N ILE A 186 -7.68 -0.57 -8.56
CA ILE A 186 -7.25 0.12 -7.34
C ILE A 186 -6.42 -0.87 -6.50
N MET A 187 -5.16 -0.52 -6.27
CA MET A 187 -4.31 -1.16 -5.26
C MET A 187 -4.41 -0.38 -3.96
N VAL A 188 -4.36 -1.06 -2.83
CA VAL A 188 -4.48 -0.42 -1.51
C VAL A 188 -3.34 -0.89 -0.61
N SER A 189 -2.54 0.04 -0.11
CA SER A 189 -1.68 -0.15 1.06
C SER A 189 -2.55 0.01 2.31
N ALA A 190 -2.90 -1.12 2.92
CA ALA A 190 -3.86 -1.19 4.00
C ALA A 190 -3.15 -1.33 5.34
N GLY A 191 -2.69 -0.21 5.92
CA GLY A 191 -2.17 -0.13 7.28
C GLY A 191 -3.29 0.16 8.29
N PHE A 192 -3.17 -0.41 9.47
CA PHE A 192 -4.14 -0.25 10.55
C PHE A 192 -3.53 0.40 11.80
N ASP A 193 -2.35 0.95 11.66
CA ASP A 193 -1.53 1.59 12.72
C ASP A 193 -1.87 3.06 12.97
N ALA A 194 -2.81 3.64 12.23
CA ALA A 194 -3.44 4.91 12.59
C ALA A 194 -4.48 4.76 13.72
N HIS A 195 -4.70 3.54 14.24
CA HIS A 195 -5.67 3.29 15.30
C HIS A 195 -5.21 3.90 16.62
N ARG A 196 -6.16 4.48 17.37
CA ARG A 196 -5.90 5.16 18.66
C ARG A 196 -5.24 4.30 19.75
N GLU A 197 -5.21 2.99 19.59
CA GLU A 197 -4.57 2.03 20.50
C GLU A 197 -3.15 1.64 20.05
N GLU A 198 -2.62 2.25 18.97
CA GLU A 198 -1.24 2.05 18.54
C GLU A 198 -0.27 2.87 19.38
N ASP A 199 0.89 2.26 19.65
CA ASP A 199 1.95 2.92 20.43
C ASP A 199 2.97 3.66 19.54
N GLN A 200 2.98 3.40 18.24
CA GLN A 200 3.97 3.95 17.29
C GLN A 200 3.51 5.22 16.59
N ALA A 201 2.25 5.61 16.74
CA ALA A 201 1.65 6.77 16.10
C ALA A 201 0.61 7.44 17.02
N GLN A 202 0.17 8.63 16.66
CA GLN A 202 -0.71 9.44 17.49
C GLN A 202 -1.99 9.87 16.78
N LEU A 203 -2.36 9.24 15.67
CA LEU A 203 -3.70 9.41 15.10
C LEU A 203 -4.75 8.69 15.94
N LEU A 204 -6.00 9.12 15.86
CA LEU A 204 -7.09 8.64 16.73
C LEU A 204 -8.18 7.93 15.92
N MET A 205 -7.79 7.13 14.92
CA MET A 205 -8.72 6.31 14.14
C MET A 205 -9.31 5.19 15.01
N VAL A 206 -10.49 4.70 14.63
CA VAL A 206 -11.14 3.54 15.23
C VAL A 206 -11.73 2.64 14.14
N GLU A 207 -12.24 1.46 14.51
CA GLU A 207 -12.74 0.44 13.57
C GLU A 207 -13.76 0.97 12.54
N ARG A 208 -14.65 1.89 12.97
CA ARG A 208 -15.65 2.51 12.07
C ARG A 208 -15.03 3.31 10.92
N ASP A 209 -13.81 3.84 11.10
CA ASP A 209 -13.13 4.64 10.10
C ASP A 209 -12.57 3.73 9.00
N TYR A 210 -12.00 2.61 9.39
CA TYR A 210 -11.56 1.56 8.45
C TYR A 210 -12.74 0.89 7.75
N ALA A 211 -13.84 0.64 8.46
CA ALA A 211 -15.09 0.17 7.85
C ALA A 211 -15.61 1.16 6.79
N PHE A 212 -15.53 2.45 7.06
CA PHE A 212 -15.89 3.49 6.09
C PHE A 212 -15.00 3.43 4.85
N LEU A 213 -13.67 3.32 5.00
CA LEU A 213 -12.75 3.19 3.87
C LEU A 213 -13.07 1.95 3.03
N GLY A 214 -13.28 0.78 3.67
CA GLY A 214 -13.66 -0.45 2.98
C GLY A 214 -14.90 -0.28 2.11
N ARG A 215 -15.96 0.33 2.65
CA ARG A 215 -17.19 0.62 1.92
C ARG A 215 -16.96 1.59 0.75
N ARG A 216 -16.20 2.66 0.96
CA ARG A 216 -15.95 3.66 -0.10
C ARG A 216 -15.10 3.08 -1.25
N LEU A 217 -14.10 2.27 -0.93
CA LEU A 217 -13.30 1.58 -1.94
C LEU A 217 -14.13 0.54 -2.70
N ALA A 218 -15.01 -0.17 -2.00
CA ALA A 218 -15.93 -1.09 -2.65
C ALA A 218 -16.88 -0.39 -3.64
N SER A 219 -17.38 0.82 -3.29
CA SER A 219 -18.27 1.58 -4.17
C SER A 219 -17.60 2.08 -5.45
N CYS A 220 -16.25 2.07 -5.53
CA CYS A 220 -15.53 2.51 -6.73
C CYS A 220 -15.92 1.71 -7.98
N GLN A 221 -16.25 0.42 -7.84
CA GLN A 221 -16.68 -0.39 -9.00
C GLN A 221 -18.02 0.05 -9.59
N SER A 222 -18.96 0.51 -8.76
CA SER A 222 -20.25 1.03 -9.23
C SER A 222 -20.18 2.51 -9.63
N GLU A 223 -19.29 3.29 -9.02
CA GLU A 223 -19.16 4.72 -9.27
C GLU A 223 -18.16 5.07 -10.39
N ILE A 224 -17.27 4.13 -10.75
CA ILE A 224 -16.24 4.27 -11.80
C ILE A 224 -16.34 3.05 -12.73
N PRO A 225 -17.04 3.17 -13.85
CA PRO A 225 -17.32 2.02 -14.75
C PRO A 225 -16.06 1.32 -15.28
N GLU A 226 -14.94 2.03 -15.38
CA GLU A 226 -13.66 1.49 -15.81
C GLU A 226 -12.98 0.61 -14.74
N CYS A 227 -13.36 0.76 -13.45
CA CYS A 227 -12.72 0.07 -12.33
C CYS A 227 -13.15 -1.41 -12.28
N ARG A 228 -12.21 -2.30 -12.55
CA ARG A 228 -12.43 -3.76 -12.55
C ARG A 228 -12.43 -4.37 -11.16
N GLY A 229 -11.77 -3.71 -10.19
CA GLY A 229 -11.77 -4.15 -8.81
C GLY A 229 -10.72 -3.51 -7.92
N VAL A 230 -10.61 -4.06 -6.71
CA VAL A 230 -9.75 -3.57 -5.64
C VAL A 230 -8.88 -4.72 -5.11
N VAL A 231 -7.58 -4.48 -5.00
CA VAL A 231 -6.63 -5.39 -4.33
C VAL A 231 -6.01 -4.65 -3.16
N ALA A 232 -6.35 -5.04 -1.95
CA ALA A 232 -5.78 -4.49 -0.73
C ALA A 232 -4.69 -5.42 -0.17
N VAL A 233 -3.59 -4.83 0.26
CA VAL A 233 -2.42 -5.53 0.79
C VAL A 233 -2.16 -5.00 2.19
N LEU A 234 -2.02 -5.88 3.17
CA LEU A 234 -1.73 -5.52 4.55
C LEU A 234 -0.35 -4.85 4.66
N GLU A 235 -0.30 -3.70 5.33
CA GLU A 235 0.93 -3.00 5.69
C GLU A 235 1.13 -2.99 7.22
N GLY A 236 1.14 -1.82 7.86
CA GLY A 236 1.33 -1.65 9.29
C GLY A 236 0.12 -2.01 10.15
N GLY A 237 0.37 -2.05 11.46
CA GLY A 237 -0.58 -2.40 12.52
C GLY A 237 0.11 -3.31 13.53
N TYR A 238 0.45 -2.78 14.69
CA TYR A 238 1.38 -3.42 15.64
C TYR A 238 0.68 -3.83 16.94
N ASN A 239 -0.39 -3.12 17.32
CA ASN A 239 -1.31 -3.61 18.34
C ASN A 239 -2.24 -4.67 17.72
N THR A 240 -1.97 -5.93 18.00
CA THR A 240 -2.67 -7.07 17.36
C THR A 240 -4.17 -7.10 17.64
N SER A 241 -4.62 -6.52 18.75
CA SER A 241 -6.05 -6.46 19.09
C SER A 241 -6.78 -5.45 18.20
N SER A 242 -6.27 -4.21 18.09
CA SER A 242 -6.86 -3.19 17.23
C SER A 242 -6.71 -3.54 15.76
N LEU A 243 -5.56 -4.11 15.35
CA LEU A 243 -5.35 -4.62 14.01
C LEU A 243 -6.44 -5.63 13.61
N ALA A 244 -6.68 -6.64 14.44
CA ALA A 244 -7.67 -7.68 14.13
C ALA A 244 -9.08 -7.10 13.95
N ARG A 245 -9.51 -6.19 14.85
CA ARG A 245 -10.84 -5.56 14.81
C ARG A 245 -10.98 -4.63 13.60
N SER A 246 -9.97 -3.79 13.35
CA SER A 246 -9.97 -2.81 12.26
C SER A 246 -9.91 -3.48 10.89
N CYS A 247 -9.03 -4.47 10.73
CA CYS A 247 -8.91 -5.27 9.52
C CYS A 247 -10.22 -6.03 9.22
N ALA A 248 -10.83 -6.69 10.23
CA ALA A 248 -12.11 -7.35 10.07
C ALA A 248 -13.23 -6.37 9.65
N ALA A 249 -13.28 -5.17 10.25
CA ALA A 249 -14.25 -4.14 9.91
C ALA A 249 -14.06 -3.62 8.47
N PHE A 250 -12.80 -3.41 8.04
CA PHE A 250 -12.46 -3.02 6.68
C PHE A 250 -12.87 -4.10 5.67
N ILE A 251 -12.43 -5.34 5.86
CA ILE A 251 -12.70 -6.47 4.95
C ILE A 251 -14.19 -6.73 4.84
N HIS A 252 -14.93 -6.70 5.96
CA HIS A 252 -16.38 -6.89 5.95
C HIS A 252 -17.07 -5.89 5.02
N GLN A 253 -16.72 -4.61 5.14
CA GLN A 253 -17.32 -3.55 4.31
C GLN A 253 -16.82 -3.59 2.86
N LEU A 254 -15.56 -3.94 2.66
CA LEU A 254 -15.02 -4.14 1.30
C LEU A 254 -15.75 -5.27 0.57
N ALA A 255 -16.03 -6.37 1.25
CA ALA A 255 -16.67 -7.55 0.68
C ALA A 255 -18.20 -7.40 0.48
N CYS A 256 -18.89 -6.74 1.42
CA CYS A 256 -20.37 -6.72 1.47
C CYS A 256 -21.02 -5.55 0.71
N SER A 257 -20.23 -4.62 0.16
CA SER A 257 -20.78 -3.51 -0.64
C SER A 257 -20.85 -3.95 -2.10
N ASP A 258 -22.07 -4.15 -2.61
CA ASP A 258 -22.37 -4.39 -4.02
C ASP A 258 -22.36 -3.09 -4.83
#